data_e6d1221f11d777ef5ac7cdbf952a27b4
#
_entry.id   e6d1221f11d777ef5ac7cdbf952a27b4
#
_cell.length_a   1.000
_cell.length_b   1.000
_cell.length_c   1.000
_cell.angle_alpha   90.00
_cell.angle_beta   90.00
_cell.angle_gamma   90.00
#
_symmetry.space_group_name_H-M   'P 1'
#
loop_
_entity.id
_entity.type
_entity.pdbx_description
1 polymer ?
#
loop_
_entity_poly.entity_id
_entity_poly.type
_entity_poly.pdbx_seq_one_letter_code
_entity_poly.pdbx_strand_id
1 'polypeptide(L)'
;MSAEVLKVDAANPDPRVLRYAAGWLNRGAVIAVPTDTLYALAADPVNLSAVEEIFRVKGRPESRALPILINSLVYATILARDLPDNFFRLAEACWPGPLTIVVDASNRLPLKVTANTRRIALRWPDSAIVSNLISELGVPLTGTSANISGSPNCASAVEVFTQLGDRIPLILDAGQTNDAVPSTIVELRGEHWCLGREGAIPAGQIEAALGGDEAVPA
;
A
#
# COMPACT_ATOMS: atom_id res chain seq x y z
N MET A 1 13.28 -0.92 21.61
CA MET A 1 12.83 -2.34 21.67
C MET A 1 13.03 -2.90 20.27
N SER A 2 13.53 -4.12 20.13
CA SER A 2 13.69 -4.75 18.82
C SER A 2 12.33 -5.30 18.35
N ALA A 3 12.08 -5.25 17.04
CA ALA A 3 10.87 -5.81 16.45
C ALA A 3 10.76 -7.31 16.72
N GLU A 4 9.57 -7.76 17.06
CA GLU A 4 9.22 -9.17 17.01
C GLU A 4 9.05 -9.58 15.54
N VAL A 5 9.62 -10.75 15.16
CA VAL A 5 9.46 -11.32 13.82
C VAL A 5 8.59 -12.57 13.93
N LEU A 6 7.40 -12.53 13.37
CA LEU A 6 6.46 -13.66 13.39
C LEU A 6 6.30 -14.27 12.00
N LYS A 7 6.60 -15.56 11.87
CA LYS A 7 6.33 -16.30 10.65
C LYS A 7 4.84 -16.42 10.39
N VAL A 8 4.47 -16.21 9.14
CA VAL A 8 3.09 -16.32 8.66
C VAL A 8 3.08 -17.01 7.30
N ASP A 9 2.12 -17.92 7.08
CA ASP A 9 1.92 -18.50 5.76
C ASP A 9 1.30 -17.47 4.82
N ALA A 10 1.89 -17.29 3.63
CA ALA A 10 1.45 -16.29 2.67
C ALA A 10 0.06 -16.58 2.09
N ALA A 11 -0.26 -17.86 1.86
CA ALA A 11 -1.52 -18.27 1.25
C ALA A 11 -2.62 -18.54 2.28
N ASN A 12 -2.24 -19.10 3.45
CA ASN A 12 -3.17 -19.48 4.52
C ASN A 12 -2.71 -18.90 5.87
N PRO A 13 -2.77 -17.59 6.07
CA PRO A 13 -2.28 -16.94 7.28
C PRO A 13 -3.08 -17.38 8.52
N ASP A 14 -2.39 -17.79 9.60
CA ASP A 14 -3.02 -18.19 10.86
C ASP A 14 -3.83 -17.00 11.44
N PRO A 15 -5.15 -17.15 11.66
CA PRO A 15 -5.98 -16.08 12.20
C PRO A 15 -5.52 -15.57 13.58
N ARG A 16 -4.80 -16.37 14.36
CA ARG A 16 -4.25 -15.94 15.67
C ARG A 16 -3.11 -14.92 15.47
N VAL A 17 -2.23 -15.18 14.49
CA VAL A 17 -1.15 -14.24 14.12
C VAL A 17 -1.73 -12.94 13.59
N LEU A 18 -2.76 -13.03 12.75
CA LEU A 18 -3.43 -11.84 12.21
C LEU A 18 -4.13 -11.00 13.28
N ARG A 19 -4.85 -11.63 14.23
CA ARG A 19 -5.45 -10.93 15.37
C ARG A 19 -4.40 -10.27 16.27
N TYR A 20 -3.26 -10.92 16.47
CA TYR A 20 -2.16 -10.33 17.23
C TYR A 20 -1.61 -9.09 16.52
N ALA A 21 -1.38 -9.16 15.20
CA ALA A 21 -0.94 -8.04 14.38
C ALA A 21 -1.98 -6.90 14.35
N ALA A 22 -3.27 -7.24 14.20
CA ALA A 22 -4.37 -6.28 14.28
C ALA A 22 -4.41 -5.57 15.63
N GLY A 23 -4.08 -6.28 16.73
CA GLY A 23 -3.94 -5.69 18.05
C GLY A 23 -2.86 -4.61 18.13
N TRP A 24 -1.76 -4.73 17.40
CA TRP A 24 -0.75 -3.67 17.30
C TRP A 24 -1.27 -2.48 16.48
N LEU A 25 -1.90 -2.73 15.33
CA LEU A 25 -2.47 -1.70 14.47
C LEU A 25 -3.57 -0.89 15.19
N ASN A 26 -4.46 -1.57 15.94
CA ASN A 26 -5.50 -0.92 16.75
C ASN A 26 -4.95 -0.01 17.85
N ARG A 27 -3.74 -0.27 18.33
CA ARG A 27 -3.04 0.61 19.28
C ARG A 27 -2.30 1.77 18.60
N GLY A 28 -2.43 1.92 17.28
CA GLY A 28 -1.77 2.96 16.50
C GLY A 28 -0.30 2.66 16.15
N ALA A 29 0.13 1.40 16.29
CA ALA A 29 1.48 1.03 15.90
C ALA A 29 1.63 0.93 14.37
N VAL A 30 2.86 1.07 13.90
CA VAL A 30 3.30 0.76 12.53
C VAL A 30 3.94 -0.63 12.55
N ILE A 31 3.50 -1.52 11.68
CA ILE A 31 4.08 -2.86 11.52
C ILE A 31 4.54 -3.08 10.07
N ALA A 32 5.42 -4.05 9.84
CA ALA A 32 5.77 -4.46 8.49
C ALA A 32 5.01 -5.71 8.08
N VAL A 33 4.47 -5.69 6.86
CA VAL A 33 3.70 -6.79 6.27
C VAL A 33 4.21 -7.11 4.87
N PRO A 34 4.23 -8.40 4.46
CA PRO A 34 4.55 -8.78 3.09
C PRO A 34 3.38 -8.49 2.15
N THR A 35 3.71 -8.07 0.92
CA THR A 35 2.76 -7.97 -0.19
C THR A 35 3.22 -8.85 -1.36
N ASP A 36 2.46 -8.83 -2.45
CA ASP A 36 2.81 -9.49 -3.72
C ASP A 36 4.04 -8.87 -4.42
N THR A 37 4.52 -7.70 -3.99
CA THR A 37 5.70 -7.02 -4.57
C THR A 37 6.86 -6.91 -3.57
N LEU A 38 6.66 -6.15 -2.50
CA LEU A 38 7.68 -5.79 -1.49
C LEU A 38 7.04 -5.79 -0.11
N TYR A 39 7.84 -5.81 0.94
CA TYR A 39 7.33 -5.51 2.27
C TYR A 39 6.86 -4.07 2.39
N ALA A 40 5.74 -3.87 3.07
CA ALA A 40 5.12 -2.58 3.28
C ALA A 40 5.00 -2.25 4.77
N LEU A 41 5.06 -0.96 5.12
CA LEU A 41 4.65 -0.46 6.43
C LEU A 41 3.15 -0.23 6.43
N ALA A 42 2.47 -0.96 7.31
CA ALA A 42 1.04 -0.91 7.53
C ALA A 42 0.73 -0.16 8.83
N ALA A 43 -0.24 0.72 8.76
CA ALA A 43 -0.84 1.44 9.86
C ALA A 43 -2.27 1.85 9.50
N ASP A 44 -3.08 2.19 10.48
CA ASP A 44 -4.40 2.78 10.27
C ASP A 44 -4.26 4.21 9.68
N PRO A 45 -4.74 4.46 8.45
CA PRO A 45 -4.58 5.76 7.79
C PRO A 45 -5.46 6.87 8.41
N VAL A 46 -6.45 6.56 9.22
CA VAL A 46 -7.27 7.56 9.91
C VAL A 46 -6.75 7.91 11.30
N ASN A 47 -5.83 7.11 11.84
CA ASN A 47 -5.13 7.42 13.09
C ASN A 47 -3.93 8.35 12.82
N LEU A 48 -4.07 9.64 13.13
CA LEU A 48 -3.03 10.65 12.89
C LEU A 48 -1.69 10.28 13.52
N SER A 49 -1.69 9.77 14.75
CA SER A 49 -0.45 9.37 15.45
C SER A 49 0.25 8.22 14.72
N ALA A 50 -0.50 7.25 14.19
CA ALA A 50 0.06 6.16 13.41
C ALA A 50 0.63 6.65 12.06
N VAL A 51 -0.06 7.60 11.41
CA VAL A 51 0.42 8.26 10.19
C VAL A 51 1.72 9.02 10.44
N GLU A 52 1.80 9.79 11.53
CA GLU A 52 3.03 10.51 11.94
C GLU A 52 4.18 9.55 12.22
N GLU A 53 3.87 8.43 12.87
CA GLU A 53 4.84 7.40 13.17
C GLU A 53 5.46 6.80 11.89
N ILE A 54 4.70 6.62 10.80
CA ILE A 54 5.26 6.17 9.51
C ILE A 54 6.32 7.16 8.99
N PHE A 55 6.03 8.45 9.03
CA PHE A 55 6.99 9.46 8.58
C PHE A 55 8.25 9.45 9.44
N ARG A 56 8.10 9.30 10.77
CA ARG A 56 9.21 9.20 11.71
C ARG A 56 10.05 7.93 11.48
N VAL A 57 9.41 6.78 11.39
CA VAL A 57 10.06 5.47 11.19
C VAL A 57 10.89 5.47 9.91
N LYS A 58 10.34 6.00 8.82
CA LYS A 58 11.00 6.04 7.51
C LYS A 58 11.99 7.19 7.35
N GLY A 59 11.94 8.24 8.16
CA GLY A 59 12.58 9.51 7.83
C GLY A 59 12.05 10.10 6.52
N ARG A 60 10.72 9.92 6.25
CA ARG A 60 10.07 10.34 5.01
C ARG A 60 9.62 11.79 5.09
N PRO A 61 9.86 12.62 4.05
CA PRO A 61 9.25 13.95 4.00
C PRO A 61 7.72 13.87 3.95
N GLU A 62 7.04 14.70 4.74
CA GLU A 62 5.57 14.76 4.79
C GLU A 62 4.92 15.25 3.48
N SER A 63 5.71 15.82 2.58
CA SER A 63 5.29 16.20 1.22
C SER A 63 5.02 15.02 0.29
N ARG A 64 5.27 13.79 0.72
CA ARG A 64 5.02 12.58 -0.06
C ARG A 64 3.82 11.83 0.48
N ALA A 65 2.72 11.80 -0.27
CA ALA A 65 1.51 11.05 0.06
C ALA A 65 1.80 9.56 0.38
N LEU A 66 0.98 8.98 1.25
CA LEU A 66 1.05 7.56 1.60
C LEU A 66 0.08 6.76 0.72
N PRO A 67 0.53 5.70 0.05
CA PRO A 67 -0.37 4.76 -0.60
C PRO A 67 -1.27 4.06 0.42
N ILE A 68 -2.49 3.73 0.01
CA ILE A 68 -3.46 3.01 0.82
C ILE A 68 -3.74 1.66 0.19
N LEU A 69 -3.62 0.62 1.01
CA LEU A 69 -3.97 -0.75 0.67
C LEU A 69 -5.44 -0.99 1.02
N ILE A 70 -6.15 -1.57 0.07
CA ILE A 70 -7.57 -1.95 0.19
C ILE A 70 -7.73 -3.44 -0.13
N ASN A 71 -8.86 -4.02 0.23
CA ASN A 71 -9.22 -5.41 -0.12
C ASN A 71 -10.60 -5.51 -0.80
N SER A 72 -11.15 -4.39 -1.21
CA SER A 72 -12.39 -4.34 -2.00
C SER A 72 -12.55 -3.00 -2.71
N LEU A 73 -13.31 -2.96 -3.80
CA LEU A 73 -13.68 -1.73 -4.50
C LEU A 73 -14.54 -0.80 -3.65
N VAL A 74 -15.24 -1.33 -2.64
CA VAL A 74 -16.03 -0.52 -1.69
C VAL A 74 -15.14 0.52 -0.99
N TYR A 75 -13.93 0.14 -0.57
CA TYR A 75 -13.01 1.12 0.01
C TYR A 75 -12.56 2.18 -1.00
N ALA A 76 -12.35 1.80 -2.26
CA ALA A 76 -12.01 2.77 -3.29
C ALA A 76 -13.12 3.83 -3.45
N THR A 77 -14.39 3.42 -3.50
CA THR A 77 -15.54 4.35 -3.63
C THR A 77 -15.74 5.24 -2.40
N ILE A 78 -15.31 4.78 -1.21
CA ILE A 78 -15.37 5.57 0.03
C ILE A 78 -14.23 6.61 0.09
N LEU A 79 -13.02 6.20 -0.32
CA LEU A 79 -11.80 6.97 -0.14
C LEU A 79 -11.50 7.92 -1.30
N ALA A 80 -12.00 7.61 -2.49
CA ALA A 80 -11.88 8.45 -3.67
C ALA A 80 -13.16 9.23 -3.93
N ARG A 81 -13.06 10.21 -4.82
CA ARG A 81 -14.17 11.00 -5.34
C ARG A 81 -14.19 10.86 -6.86
N ASP A 82 -15.40 10.78 -7.43
CA ASP A 82 -15.62 10.85 -8.88
C ASP A 82 -14.69 9.89 -9.65
N LEU A 83 -14.74 8.58 -9.31
CA LEU A 83 -13.95 7.55 -9.99
C LEU A 83 -14.34 7.45 -11.45
N PRO A 84 -13.39 7.68 -12.40
CA PRO A 84 -13.66 7.60 -13.84
C PRO A 84 -13.77 6.14 -14.31
N ASP A 85 -14.33 5.91 -15.51
CA ASP A 85 -14.45 4.57 -16.08
C ASP A 85 -13.09 3.87 -16.23
N ASN A 86 -12.05 4.62 -16.56
CA ASN A 86 -10.68 4.13 -16.65
C ASN A 86 -10.16 3.54 -15.33
N PHE A 87 -10.64 4.02 -14.17
CA PHE A 87 -10.33 3.40 -12.89
C PHE A 87 -10.85 1.95 -12.82
N PHE A 88 -12.09 1.72 -13.21
CA PHE A 88 -12.71 0.40 -13.15
C PHE A 88 -12.09 -0.57 -14.15
N ARG A 89 -11.75 -0.10 -15.36
CA ARG A 89 -11.03 -0.91 -16.36
C ARG A 89 -9.67 -1.37 -15.83
N LEU A 90 -8.89 -0.48 -15.23
CA LEU A 90 -7.60 -0.82 -14.63
C LEU A 90 -7.75 -1.76 -13.43
N ALA A 91 -8.74 -1.51 -12.58
CA ALA A 91 -9.00 -2.35 -11.42
C ALA A 91 -9.40 -3.77 -11.83
N GLU A 92 -10.28 -3.93 -12.83
CA GLU A 92 -10.69 -5.23 -13.35
C GLU A 92 -9.51 -5.99 -14.00
N ALA A 93 -8.65 -5.29 -14.73
CA ALA A 93 -7.51 -5.91 -15.43
C ALA A 93 -6.34 -6.27 -14.51
N CYS A 94 -6.13 -5.53 -13.39
CA CYS A 94 -4.87 -5.57 -12.65
C CYS A 94 -5.02 -5.78 -11.13
N TRP A 95 -6.24 -5.82 -10.58
CA TRP A 95 -6.48 -6.06 -9.15
C TRP A 95 -7.26 -7.35 -8.90
N PRO A 96 -6.93 -8.09 -7.81
CA PRO A 96 -5.77 -7.89 -6.90
C PRO A 96 -4.44 -8.02 -7.64
N GLY A 97 -3.46 -7.14 -7.30
CA GLY A 97 -2.16 -7.19 -7.95
C GLY A 97 -1.26 -5.94 -7.79
N PRO A 98 -0.19 -5.87 -8.60
CA PRO A 98 0.87 -4.89 -8.42
C PRO A 98 0.61 -3.56 -9.14
N LEU A 99 -0.65 -3.10 -9.18
CA LEU A 99 -1.03 -1.78 -9.70
C LEU A 99 -1.42 -0.84 -8.56
N THR A 100 -0.87 0.38 -8.59
CA THR A 100 -1.29 1.50 -7.76
C THR A 100 -1.95 2.55 -8.65
N ILE A 101 -3.20 2.92 -8.34
CA ILE A 101 -3.96 3.92 -9.10
C ILE A 101 -4.10 5.17 -8.25
N VAL A 102 -3.70 6.32 -8.79
CA VAL A 102 -3.82 7.64 -8.14
C VAL A 102 -5.04 8.36 -8.69
N VAL A 103 -5.95 8.72 -7.80
CA VAL A 103 -7.22 9.40 -8.11
C VAL A 103 -7.47 10.57 -7.16
N ASP A 104 -8.54 11.32 -7.38
CA ASP A 104 -8.96 12.36 -6.46
C ASP A 104 -9.46 11.77 -5.14
N ALA A 105 -8.94 12.28 -4.03
CA ALA A 105 -9.30 11.82 -2.69
C ALA A 105 -10.65 12.41 -2.24
N SER A 106 -11.44 11.59 -1.53
CA SER A 106 -12.56 12.08 -0.72
C SER A 106 -12.04 12.79 0.55
N ASN A 107 -12.93 13.42 1.30
CA ASN A 107 -12.59 14.07 2.58
C ASN A 107 -12.54 13.09 3.78
N ARG A 108 -12.43 11.79 3.53
CA ARG A 108 -12.45 10.76 4.58
C ARG A 108 -11.09 10.51 5.23
N LEU A 109 -10.00 10.91 4.56
CA LEU A 109 -8.65 10.73 5.06
C LEU A 109 -8.06 12.05 5.57
N PRO A 110 -7.18 11.99 6.59
CA PRO A 110 -6.40 13.14 7.00
C PRO A 110 -5.58 13.71 5.84
N LEU A 111 -5.49 15.04 5.75
CA LEU A 111 -4.71 15.73 4.71
C LEU A 111 -3.23 15.31 4.69
N LYS A 112 -2.69 14.89 5.83
CA LYS A 112 -1.32 14.39 5.95
C LYS A 112 -1.09 13.11 5.13
N VAL A 113 -2.09 12.24 5.01
CA VAL A 113 -2.03 11.03 4.17
C VAL A 113 -1.89 11.37 2.70
N THR A 114 -2.62 12.39 2.25
CA THR A 114 -2.59 12.86 0.87
C THR A 114 -1.51 13.93 0.60
N ALA A 115 -0.67 14.25 1.60
CA ALA A 115 0.32 15.34 1.52
C ALA A 115 -0.30 16.68 1.04
N ASN A 116 -1.54 16.97 1.45
CA ASN A 116 -2.33 18.14 1.04
C ASN A 116 -2.63 18.25 -0.48
N THR A 117 -2.33 17.24 -1.26
CA THR A 117 -2.56 17.25 -2.72
C THR A 117 -4.01 16.98 -3.10
N ARG A 118 -4.81 16.46 -2.17
CA ARG A 118 -6.14 15.89 -2.42
C ARG A 118 -6.12 14.74 -3.44
N ARG A 119 -4.97 14.08 -3.61
CA ARG A 119 -4.79 12.90 -4.42
C ARG A 119 -4.52 11.70 -3.53
N ILE A 120 -5.06 10.54 -3.86
CA ILE A 120 -4.88 9.29 -3.12
C ILE A 120 -4.36 8.20 -4.05
N ALA A 121 -3.35 7.48 -3.61
CA ALA A 121 -2.80 6.30 -4.26
C ALA A 121 -3.45 5.06 -3.64
N LEU A 122 -4.27 4.35 -4.40
CA LEU A 122 -4.98 3.14 -3.97
C LEU A 122 -4.33 1.91 -4.60
N ARG A 123 -4.22 0.84 -3.83
CA ARG A 123 -3.80 -0.47 -4.32
C ARG A 123 -4.56 -1.59 -3.62
N TRP A 124 -5.00 -2.57 -4.39
CA TRP A 124 -5.49 -3.85 -3.87
C TRP A 124 -4.44 -4.93 -4.16
N PRO A 125 -3.53 -5.23 -3.20
CA PRO A 125 -2.45 -6.18 -3.42
C PRO A 125 -3.00 -7.62 -3.44
N ASP A 126 -2.36 -8.50 -4.22
CA ASP A 126 -2.61 -9.94 -4.17
C ASP A 126 -1.88 -10.54 -2.96
N SER A 127 -2.43 -10.30 -1.78
CA SER A 127 -1.89 -10.75 -0.50
C SER A 127 -3.00 -11.12 0.46
N ALA A 128 -3.12 -12.41 0.76
CA ALA A 128 -4.08 -12.92 1.74
C ALA A 128 -3.83 -12.31 3.14
N ILE A 129 -2.57 -12.06 3.50
CA ILE A 129 -2.21 -11.45 4.78
C ILE A 129 -2.79 -10.04 4.88
N VAL A 130 -2.58 -9.19 3.87
CA VAL A 130 -3.09 -7.81 3.84
C VAL A 130 -4.61 -7.81 3.81
N SER A 131 -5.24 -8.62 2.93
CA SER A 131 -6.70 -8.71 2.81
C SER A 131 -7.36 -9.12 4.12
N ASN A 132 -6.81 -10.13 4.80
CA ASN A 132 -7.35 -10.60 6.07
C ASN A 132 -7.11 -9.60 7.21
N LEU A 133 -5.98 -8.90 7.25
CA LEU A 133 -5.75 -7.82 8.23
C LEU A 133 -6.76 -6.67 8.05
N ILE A 134 -7.02 -6.24 6.82
CA ILE A 134 -8.03 -5.21 6.53
C ILE A 134 -9.43 -5.70 6.96
N SER A 135 -9.75 -6.97 6.71
CA SER A 135 -11.03 -7.57 7.13
C SER A 135 -11.17 -7.65 8.65
N GLU A 136 -10.09 -8.01 9.36
CA GLU A 136 -10.07 -8.09 10.83
C GLU A 136 -10.21 -6.72 11.49
N LEU A 137 -9.60 -5.69 10.89
CA LEU A 137 -9.62 -4.31 11.40
C LEU A 137 -10.88 -3.54 10.98
N GLY A 138 -11.49 -3.90 9.85
CA GLY A 138 -12.61 -3.15 9.26
C GLY A 138 -12.19 -1.79 8.68
N VAL A 139 -10.89 -1.54 8.51
CA VAL A 139 -10.34 -0.31 7.93
C VAL A 139 -9.19 -0.63 6.95
N PRO A 140 -8.98 0.21 5.91
CA PRO A 140 -7.83 0.10 5.02
C PRO A 140 -6.52 0.29 5.77
N LEU A 141 -5.40 -0.02 5.11
CA LEU A 141 -4.06 0.15 5.69
C LEU A 141 -3.21 1.09 4.83
N THR A 142 -2.24 1.77 5.43
CA THR A 142 -1.16 2.39 4.65
C THR A 142 -0.30 1.32 3.99
N GLY A 143 0.36 1.65 2.86
CA GLY A 143 1.13 0.68 2.07
C GLY A 143 2.43 1.24 1.49
N THR A 144 3.15 2.08 2.24
CA THR A 144 4.48 2.51 1.80
C THR A 144 5.51 1.41 2.01
N SER A 145 6.54 1.31 1.13
CA SER A 145 7.59 0.29 1.26
C SER A 145 8.26 0.29 2.64
N ALA A 146 8.58 -0.91 3.16
CA ALA A 146 9.16 -1.10 4.51
C ALA A 146 10.68 -0.90 4.51
N ASN A 147 11.15 0.33 4.21
CA ASN A 147 12.55 0.73 4.20
C ASN A 147 12.74 2.16 4.72
N ILE A 148 13.95 2.52 5.12
CA ILE A 148 14.31 3.91 5.35
C ILE A 148 14.24 4.67 4.01
N SER A 149 13.71 5.90 4.02
CA SER A 149 13.59 6.70 2.79
C SER A 149 14.95 6.91 2.12
N GLY A 150 15.03 6.57 0.83
CA GLY A 150 16.28 6.62 0.06
C GLY A 150 17.14 5.34 0.14
N SER A 151 16.84 4.42 1.06
CA SER A 151 17.50 3.11 1.11
C SER A 151 16.81 2.11 0.16
N PRO A 152 17.48 0.99 -0.19
CA PRO A 152 16.88 -0.08 -0.99
C PRO A 152 15.57 -0.60 -0.39
N ASN A 153 14.64 -0.97 -1.26
CA ASN A 153 13.40 -1.62 -0.85
C ASN A 153 13.69 -2.99 -0.23
N CYS A 154 12.81 -3.44 0.65
CA CYS A 154 12.94 -4.74 1.31
C CYS A 154 12.01 -5.78 0.67
N ALA A 155 12.60 -6.89 0.23
CA ALA A 155 11.92 -8.05 -0.29
C ALA A 155 11.78 -9.19 0.74
N SER A 156 12.39 -9.07 1.91
CA SER A 156 12.36 -10.06 2.99
C SER A 156 12.24 -9.42 4.37
N ALA A 157 11.74 -10.19 5.34
CA ALA A 157 11.67 -9.77 6.74
C ALA A 157 13.05 -9.46 7.34
N VAL A 158 14.10 -10.15 6.89
CA VAL A 158 15.49 -9.91 7.33
C VAL A 158 15.95 -8.52 6.90
N GLU A 159 15.67 -8.12 5.65
CA GLU A 159 16.01 -6.78 5.14
C GLU A 159 15.24 -5.69 5.89
N VAL A 160 13.93 -5.92 6.16
CA VAL A 160 13.12 -5.01 6.98
C VAL A 160 13.70 -4.89 8.38
N PHE A 161 14.02 -6.01 9.02
CA PHE A 161 14.60 -6.02 10.37
C PHE A 161 15.93 -5.25 10.43
N THR A 162 16.78 -5.43 9.42
CA THR A 162 18.07 -4.72 9.32
C THR A 162 17.90 -3.21 9.25
N GLN A 163 16.86 -2.73 8.54
CA GLN A 163 16.65 -1.28 8.39
C GLN A 163 15.74 -0.67 9.46
N LEU A 164 14.75 -1.40 9.96
CA LEU A 164 13.65 -0.87 10.76
C LEU A 164 13.39 -1.64 12.06
N GLY A 165 14.16 -2.69 12.36
CA GLY A 165 13.91 -3.57 13.50
C GLY A 165 13.97 -2.91 14.89
N ASP A 166 14.59 -1.74 15.01
CA ASP A 166 14.62 -0.92 16.23
C ASP A 166 13.52 0.17 16.25
N ARG A 167 12.76 0.32 15.17
CA ARG A 167 11.81 1.42 14.95
C ARG A 167 10.35 0.98 14.92
N ILE A 168 10.07 -0.31 14.69
CA ILE A 168 8.72 -0.87 14.64
C ILE A 168 8.60 -2.06 15.60
N PRO A 169 7.41 -2.36 16.14
CA PRO A 169 7.25 -3.44 17.11
C PRO A 169 7.14 -4.84 16.48
N LEU A 170 6.67 -4.95 15.22
CA LEU A 170 6.32 -6.24 14.61
C LEU A 170 6.63 -6.29 13.12
N ILE A 171 7.15 -7.43 12.67
CA ILE A 171 7.35 -7.80 11.28
C ILE A 171 6.63 -9.14 11.05
N LEU A 172 5.69 -9.22 10.13
CA LEU A 172 5.12 -10.49 9.66
C LEU A 172 6.03 -11.06 8.57
N ASP A 173 6.60 -12.23 8.81
CA ASP A 173 7.55 -12.89 7.91
C ASP A 173 6.87 -14.00 7.10
N ALA A 174 6.60 -13.73 5.81
CA ALA A 174 6.14 -14.73 4.85
C ALA A 174 7.25 -15.17 3.87
N GLY A 175 8.52 -14.95 4.22
CA GLY A 175 9.65 -15.24 3.36
C GLY A 175 9.98 -14.09 2.41
N GLN A 176 10.64 -14.43 1.31
CA GLN A 176 11.02 -13.47 0.27
C GLN A 176 9.86 -13.24 -0.69
N THR A 177 9.62 -11.99 -1.09
CA THR A 177 8.67 -11.65 -2.16
C THR A 177 9.25 -12.01 -3.52
N ASN A 178 8.39 -12.47 -4.46
CA ASN A 178 8.84 -13.16 -5.67
C ASN A 178 9.71 -12.28 -6.58
N ASP A 179 9.34 -11.02 -6.84
CA ASP A 179 9.99 -10.27 -7.91
C ASP A 179 10.80 -9.05 -7.45
N ALA A 180 10.70 -8.64 -6.18
CA ALA A 180 11.35 -7.45 -5.63
C ALA A 180 11.14 -6.15 -6.47
N VAL A 181 10.17 -6.18 -7.40
CA VAL A 181 9.82 -5.05 -8.27
C VAL A 181 8.65 -4.29 -7.64
N PRO A 182 8.72 -2.96 -7.53
CA PRO A 182 7.63 -2.18 -6.98
C PRO A 182 6.40 -2.19 -7.91
N SER A 183 5.23 -1.82 -7.37
CA SER A 183 4.01 -1.68 -8.15
C SER A 183 4.16 -0.62 -9.25
N THR A 184 3.49 -0.83 -10.38
CA THR A 184 3.29 0.22 -11.39
C THR A 184 2.34 1.27 -10.83
N ILE A 185 2.60 2.54 -11.11
CA ILE A 185 1.75 3.67 -10.66
C ILE A 185 1.16 4.34 -11.88
N VAL A 186 -0.17 4.41 -11.92
CA VAL A 186 -0.94 5.15 -12.93
C VAL A 186 -1.70 6.27 -12.24
N GLU A 187 -1.61 7.48 -12.75
CA GLU A 187 -2.41 8.62 -12.30
C GLU A 187 -3.57 8.87 -13.26
N LEU A 188 -4.78 8.97 -12.71
CA LEU A 188 -5.98 9.33 -13.47
C LEU A 188 -6.41 10.75 -13.14
N ARG A 189 -6.78 11.52 -14.17
CA ARG A 189 -7.35 12.88 -14.06
C ARG A 189 -8.58 12.95 -14.96
N GLY A 190 -9.75 12.61 -14.40
CA GLY A 190 -10.92 12.27 -15.22
C GLY A 190 -10.59 11.05 -16.09
N GLU A 191 -10.92 11.10 -17.36
CA GLU A 191 -10.61 10.01 -18.30
C GLU A 191 -9.17 10.04 -18.83
N HIS A 192 -8.39 11.08 -18.54
CA HIS A 192 -6.97 11.15 -18.90
C HIS A 192 -6.12 10.37 -17.90
N TRP A 193 -5.05 9.77 -18.40
CA TRP A 193 -4.11 9.03 -17.58
C TRP A 193 -2.65 9.36 -17.90
N CYS A 194 -1.78 9.15 -16.92
CA CYS A 194 -0.33 9.17 -17.14
C CYS A 194 0.35 8.08 -16.30
N LEU A 195 1.48 7.59 -16.81
CA LEU A 195 2.32 6.64 -16.12
C LEU A 195 3.22 7.38 -15.13
N GLY A 196 2.91 7.29 -13.83
CA GLY A 196 3.74 7.90 -12.79
C GLY A 196 5.02 7.12 -12.52
N ARG A 197 4.96 5.79 -12.68
CA ARG A 197 6.12 4.88 -12.55
C ARG A 197 5.81 3.55 -13.20
N GLU A 198 6.68 3.05 -14.06
CA GLU A 198 6.66 1.67 -14.48
C GLU A 198 7.24 0.77 -13.37
N GLY A 199 6.59 -0.36 -13.13
CA GLY A 199 6.94 -1.34 -12.12
C GLY A 199 6.66 -2.75 -12.62
N ALA A 200 6.04 -3.58 -11.77
CA ALA A 200 5.77 -4.99 -12.10
C ALA A 200 4.81 -5.18 -13.30
N ILE A 201 3.95 -4.19 -13.60
CA ILE A 201 3.09 -4.22 -14.78
C ILE A 201 3.72 -3.31 -15.85
N PRO A 202 4.06 -3.84 -17.05
CA PRO A 202 4.59 -3.05 -18.15
C PRO A 202 3.60 -2.01 -18.68
N ALA A 203 4.10 -0.88 -19.21
CA ALA A 203 3.28 0.19 -19.77
C ALA A 203 2.28 -0.30 -20.84
N GLY A 204 2.71 -1.17 -21.75
CA GLY A 204 1.85 -1.74 -22.79
C GLY A 204 0.64 -2.53 -22.28
N GLN A 205 0.73 -3.13 -21.07
CA GLN A 205 -0.42 -3.79 -20.43
C GLN A 205 -1.43 -2.78 -19.89
N ILE A 206 -0.95 -1.64 -19.37
CA ILE A 206 -1.80 -0.52 -18.94
C ILE A 206 -2.53 0.07 -20.14
N GLU A 207 -1.81 0.35 -21.24
CA GLU A 207 -2.36 0.86 -22.50
C GLU A 207 -3.44 -0.07 -23.08
N ALA A 208 -3.19 -1.38 -23.06
CA ALA A 208 -4.15 -2.38 -23.51
C ALA A 208 -5.43 -2.40 -22.65
N ALA A 209 -5.31 -2.25 -21.33
CA ALA A 209 -6.45 -2.19 -20.41
C ALA A 209 -7.30 -0.93 -20.61
N LEU A 210 -6.68 0.18 -21.03
CA LEU A 210 -7.35 1.46 -21.26
C LEU A 210 -7.89 1.65 -22.69
N GLY A 211 -7.65 0.68 -23.60
CA GLY A 211 -8.26 0.68 -24.94
C GLY A 211 -7.78 1.78 -25.88
N GLY A 212 -6.59 2.32 -25.66
CA GLY A 212 -6.00 3.36 -26.53
C GLY A 212 -6.38 4.80 -26.18
N ASP A 213 -6.97 5.03 -25.01
CA ASP A 213 -7.15 6.37 -24.47
C ASP A 213 -5.79 7.07 -24.31
N GLU A 214 -5.69 8.32 -24.76
CA GLU A 214 -4.40 9.03 -24.83
C GLU A 214 -3.75 9.21 -23.44
N ALA A 215 -2.50 8.75 -23.32
CA ALA A 215 -1.63 9.10 -22.21
C ALA A 215 -1.26 10.57 -22.28
N VAL A 216 -1.47 11.31 -21.20
CA VAL A 216 -1.01 12.69 -21.09
C VAL A 216 0.38 12.70 -20.45
N PRO A 217 1.33 13.56 -20.89
CA PRO A 217 2.60 13.72 -20.20
C PRO A 217 2.41 14.04 -18.71
N ALA A 218 3.23 13.44 -17.85
CA ALA A 218 3.20 13.60 -16.39
C ALA A 218 3.55 15.03 -15.94
#